data_3cee1910ac75aa5685e59e9f1648b784
#
_entry.id   3cee1910ac75aa5685e59e9f1648b784
#
_cell.length_a   1.000
_cell.length_b   1.000
_cell.length_c   1.000
_cell.angle_alpha   90.00
_cell.angle_beta   90.00
_cell.angle_gamma   90.00
#
_symmetry.space_group_name_H-M   'P 1'
#
loop_
_entity.id
_entity.type
_entity.pdbx_description
1 polymer ?
#
loop_
_entity_poly.entity_id
_entity_poly.type
_entity_poly.pdbx_seq_one_letter_code
_entity_poly.pdbx_strand_id
1 'polypeptide(L)'
;MNDEQMAEIMPLIMYGGEAKSSAIEAIQAAKLGDFEKADERLDAANQAIISAHHGQTNLLTQAASGEAVSVSIYMVHAQDHLMTGIAFVDLAREIIDLYKVIKKY
;
A
#
# COMPACT_ATOMS: atom_id res chain seq x y z
N MET A 1 20.41 6.05 12.47
CA MET A 1 19.29 5.14 12.68
C MET A 1 19.84 3.75 12.99
N ASN A 2 19.32 3.08 14.00
CA ASN A 2 19.81 1.77 14.43
C ASN A 2 19.07 0.63 13.70
N ASP A 3 19.54 -0.60 13.90
CA ASP A 3 18.98 -1.79 13.25
C ASP A 3 17.53 -2.04 13.66
N GLU A 4 17.16 -1.75 14.90
CA GLU A 4 15.79 -1.91 15.39
C GLU A 4 14.83 -0.98 14.67
N GLN A 5 15.22 0.28 14.50
CA GLN A 5 14.40 1.26 13.76
C GLN A 5 14.28 0.87 12.29
N MET A 6 15.36 0.36 11.70
CA MET A 6 15.35 -0.10 10.31
C MET A 6 14.38 -1.28 10.14
N ALA A 7 14.36 -2.21 11.10
CA ALA A 7 13.46 -3.35 11.07
C ALA A 7 11.98 -2.94 11.13
N GLU A 8 11.66 -1.81 11.78
CA GLU A 8 10.30 -1.27 11.82
C GLU A 8 9.93 -0.55 10.53
N ILE A 9 10.89 0.08 9.86
CA ILE A 9 10.67 0.92 8.69
C ILE A 9 10.65 0.13 7.38
N MET A 10 11.54 -0.86 7.23
CA MET A 10 11.67 -1.61 5.98
C MET A 10 10.37 -2.27 5.53
N PRO A 11 9.55 -2.89 6.42
CA PRO A 11 8.28 -3.45 5.99
C PRO A 11 7.31 -2.42 5.39
N LEU A 12 7.34 -1.17 5.86
CA LEU A 12 6.50 -0.10 5.30
C LEU A 12 6.87 0.17 3.85
N ILE A 13 8.17 0.22 3.55
CA ILE A 13 8.68 0.45 2.20
C ILE A 13 8.33 -0.74 1.31
N MET A 14 8.59 -1.95 1.78
CA MET A 14 8.37 -3.18 1.01
C MET A 14 6.88 -3.39 0.70
N TYR A 15 6.03 -3.33 1.70
CA TYR A 15 4.59 -3.56 1.52
C TYR A 15 3.93 -2.41 0.75
N GLY A 16 4.38 -1.17 0.96
CA GLY A 16 3.89 -0.04 0.18
C GLY A 16 4.20 -0.20 -1.32
N GLY A 17 5.42 -0.63 -1.64
CA GLY A 17 5.82 -0.93 -3.02
C GLY A 17 5.06 -2.11 -3.61
N GLU A 18 4.90 -3.19 -2.84
CA GLU A 18 4.14 -4.37 -3.25
C GLU A 18 2.67 -4.01 -3.55
N ALA A 19 2.06 -3.17 -2.71
CA ALA A 19 0.69 -2.73 -2.91
C ALA A 19 0.53 -1.99 -4.24
N LYS A 20 1.46 -1.08 -4.56
CA LYS A 20 1.44 -0.35 -5.82
C LYS A 20 1.60 -1.27 -7.02
N SER A 21 2.55 -2.21 -6.95
CA SER A 21 2.81 -3.16 -8.03
C SER A 21 1.60 -4.06 -8.29
N SER A 22 1.00 -4.60 -7.23
CA SER A 22 -0.20 -5.43 -7.34
C SER A 22 -1.39 -4.65 -7.88
N ALA A 23 -1.55 -3.40 -7.47
CA ALA A 23 -2.62 -2.53 -7.96
C ALA A 23 -2.47 -2.21 -9.46
N ILE A 24 -1.25 -1.96 -9.94
CA ILE A 24 -0.98 -1.76 -11.37
C ILE A 24 -1.30 -3.03 -12.15
N GLU A 25 -0.88 -4.19 -11.65
CA GLU A 25 -1.20 -5.48 -12.30
C GLU A 25 -2.72 -5.68 -12.40
N ALA A 26 -3.46 -5.28 -11.33
CA ALA A 26 -4.90 -5.35 -11.32
C ALA A 26 -5.53 -4.46 -12.40
N ILE A 27 -5.06 -3.23 -12.55
CA ILE A 27 -5.52 -2.32 -13.60
C ILE A 27 -5.24 -2.90 -14.98
N GLN A 28 -4.04 -3.43 -15.20
CA GLN A 28 -3.65 -4.03 -16.48
C GLN A 28 -4.54 -5.22 -16.84
N ALA A 29 -4.86 -6.06 -15.85
CA ALA A 29 -5.77 -7.18 -16.05
C ALA A 29 -7.18 -6.69 -16.42
N ALA A 30 -7.68 -5.65 -15.78
CA ALA A 30 -8.98 -5.05 -16.08
C ALA A 30 -9.03 -4.49 -17.49
N LYS A 31 -7.95 -3.86 -17.96
CA LYS A 31 -7.84 -3.38 -19.33
C LYS A 31 -8.02 -4.49 -20.36
N LEU A 32 -7.56 -5.69 -20.04
CA LEU A 32 -7.67 -6.85 -20.91
C LEU A 32 -8.99 -7.60 -20.75
N GLY A 33 -9.85 -7.14 -19.85
CA GLY A 33 -11.13 -7.78 -19.58
C GLY A 33 -11.05 -8.97 -18.64
N ASP A 34 -9.87 -9.22 -18.04
CA ASP A 34 -9.67 -10.31 -17.08
C ASP A 34 -9.99 -9.82 -15.67
N PHE A 35 -11.28 -9.74 -15.36
CA PHE A 35 -11.75 -9.17 -14.09
C PHE A 35 -11.51 -10.09 -12.90
N GLU A 36 -11.44 -11.38 -13.11
CA GLU A 36 -11.09 -12.33 -12.04
C GLU A 36 -9.66 -12.08 -11.56
N LYS A 37 -8.72 -11.94 -12.49
CA LYS A 37 -7.33 -11.62 -12.18
C LYS A 37 -7.21 -10.21 -11.58
N ALA A 38 -7.97 -9.24 -12.10
CA ALA A 38 -7.98 -7.88 -11.57
C ALA A 38 -8.38 -7.88 -10.09
N ASP A 39 -9.45 -8.58 -9.73
CA ASP A 39 -9.93 -8.67 -8.36
C ASP A 39 -8.92 -9.40 -7.46
N GLU A 40 -8.28 -10.45 -7.96
CA GLU A 40 -7.22 -11.16 -7.23
C GLU A 40 -6.03 -10.26 -6.94
N ARG A 41 -5.57 -9.51 -7.92
CA ARG A 41 -4.43 -8.60 -7.75
C ARG A 41 -4.77 -7.42 -6.86
N LEU A 42 -5.98 -6.92 -6.93
CA LEU A 42 -6.46 -5.85 -6.04
C LEU A 42 -6.52 -6.33 -4.59
N ASP A 43 -6.98 -7.55 -4.37
CA ASP A 43 -7.01 -8.15 -3.04
C ASP A 43 -5.59 -8.30 -2.47
N ALA A 44 -4.63 -8.73 -3.28
CA ALA A 44 -3.22 -8.80 -2.89
C ALA A 44 -2.70 -7.41 -2.49
N ALA A 45 -3.06 -6.36 -3.23
CA ALA A 45 -2.69 -4.98 -2.90
C ALA A 45 -3.27 -4.56 -1.55
N ASN A 46 -4.54 -4.88 -1.30
CA ASN A 46 -5.18 -4.58 -0.02
C ASN A 46 -4.49 -5.28 1.15
N GLN A 47 -4.11 -6.54 0.99
CA GLN A 47 -3.39 -7.30 2.02
C GLN A 47 -2.04 -6.67 2.33
N ALA A 48 -1.32 -6.21 1.32
CA ALA A 48 -0.04 -5.52 1.50
C ALA A 48 -0.24 -4.21 2.27
N ILE A 49 -1.28 -3.44 1.96
CA ILE A 49 -1.61 -2.19 2.68
C ILE A 49 -1.93 -2.49 4.15
N ILE A 50 -2.70 -3.52 4.43
CA ILE A 50 -3.04 -3.92 5.81
C ILE A 50 -1.77 -4.24 6.59
N SER A 51 -0.85 -5.01 6.00
CA SER A 51 0.41 -5.36 6.64
C SER A 51 1.26 -4.12 6.94
N ALA A 52 1.36 -3.20 5.99
CA ALA A 52 2.11 -1.95 6.18
C ALA A 52 1.46 -1.05 7.23
N HIS A 53 0.14 -0.96 7.22
CA HIS A 53 -0.62 -0.11 8.14
C HIS A 53 -0.45 -0.54 9.60
N HIS A 54 -0.30 -1.83 9.88
CA HIS A 54 0.01 -2.32 11.22
C HIS A 54 1.30 -1.71 11.75
N GLY A 55 2.35 -1.67 10.94
CA GLY A 55 3.63 -1.06 11.31
C GLY A 55 3.50 0.44 11.57
N GLN A 56 2.76 1.14 10.72
CA GLN A 56 2.50 2.58 10.91
C GLN A 56 1.74 2.84 12.21
N THR A 57 0.72 2.04 12.51
CA THR A 57 -0.08 2.20 13.72
C THR A 57 0.80 2.05 14.96
N ASN A 58 1.73 1.08 14.96
CA ASN A 58 2.66 0.89 16.07
C ASN A 58 3.54 2.12 16.30
N LEU A 59 4.06 2.72 15.22
CA LEU A 59 4.88 3.93 15.31
C LEU A 59 4.08 5.12 15.82
N LEU A 60 2.85 5.30 15.35
CA LEU A 60 1.97 6.37 15.81
C LEU A 60 1.61 6.20 17.29
N THR A 61 1.37 4.97 17.72
CA THR A 61 1.08 4.65 19.13
C THR A 61 2.27 5.00 20.02
N GLN A 62 3.48 4.66 19.61
CA GLN A 62 4.71 5.00 20.32
C GLN A 62 4.84 6.52 20.47
N ALA A 63 4.66 7.25 19.38
CA ALA A 63 4.73 8.72 19.40
C ALA A 63 3.67 9.31 20.31
N ALA A 64 2.43 8.81 20.25
CA ALA A 64 1.33 9.31 21.08
C ALA A 64 1.53 9.02 22.56
N SER A 65 2.25 7.97 22.92
CA SER A 65 2.54 7.62 24.32
C SER A 65 3.74 8.38 24.90
N GLY A 66 4.34 9.28 24.12
CA GLY A 66 5.46 10.10 24.57
C GLY A 66 6.83 9.46 24.33
N GLU A 67 6.89 8.30 23.69
CA GLU A 67 8.16 7.69 23.31
C GLU A 67 8.80 8.48 22.17
N ALA A 68 10.12 8.63 22.21
CA ALA A 68 10.85 9.28 21.13
C ALA A 68 10.89 8.38 19.90
N VAL A 69 10.33 8.85 18.79
CA VAL A 69 10.42 8.20 17.50
C VAL A 69 11.34 9.04 16.62
N SER A 70 12.44 8.43 16.16
CA SER A 70 13.40 9.12 15.30
C SER A 70 12.76 9.40 13.94
N VAL A 71 12.91 10.64 13.48
CA VAL A 71 12.53 11.03 12.13
C VAL A 71 13.80 11.12 11.30
N SER A 72 13.93 10.24 10.32
CA SER A 72 15.04 10.18 9.38
C SER A 72 14.48 10.26 7.96
N ILE A 73 15.38 10.42 6.98
CA ILE A 73 14.96 10.36 5.57
C ILE A 73 14.31 9.01 5.25
N TYR A 74 14.77 7.93 5.88
CA TYR A 74 14.18 6.60 5.70
C TYR A 74 12.76 6.52 6.26
N MET A 75 12.52 7.12 7.41
CA MET A 75 11.19 7.19 8.02
C MET A 75 10.23 7.97 7.12
N VAL A 76 10.66 9.13 6.61
CA VAL A 76 9.86 9.96 5.71
C VAL A 76 9.54 9.18 4.44
N HIS A 77 10.52 8.52 3.86
CA HIS A 77 10.36 7.70 2.66
C HIS A 77 9.37 6.55 2.89
N ALA A 78 9.48 5.87 4.03
CA ALA A 78 8.59 4.77 4.39
C ALA A 78 7.13 5.24 4.54
N GLN A 79 6.92 6.36 5.22
CA GLN A 79 5.57 6.93 5.39
C GLN A 79 5.00 7.36 4.04
N ASP A 80 5.82 7.96 3.18
CA ASP A 80 5.41 8.36 1.84
C ASP A 80 4.98 7.15 1.01
N HIS A 81 5.75 6.06 1.03
CA HIS A 81 5.38 4.82 0.35
C HIS A 81 4.03 4.27 0.81
N LEU A 82 3.78 4.26 2.10
CA LEU A 82 2.51 3.76 2.62
C LEU A 82 1.35 4.68 2.26
N MET A 83 1.50 5.98 2.50
CA MET A 83 0.40 6.93 2.27
C MET A 83 0.03 7.03 0.80
N THR A 84 1.03 7.11 -0.09
CA THR A 84 0.77 7.11 -1.53
C THR A 84 0.26 5.76 -2.01
N GLY A 85 0.71 4.66 -1.41
CA GLY A 85 0.23 3.32 -1.70
C GLY A 85 -1.25 3.16 -1.40
N ILE A 86 -1.72 3.66 -0.26
CA ILE A 86 -3.13 3.64 0.12
C ILE A 86 -3.98 4.38 -0.92
N ALA A 87 -3.58 5.59 -1.28
CA ALA A 87 -4.29 6.39 -2.28
C ALA A 87 -4.30 5.69 -3.64
N PHE A 88 -3.18 5.11 -4.02
CA PHE A 88 -3.03 4.41 -5.29
C PHE A 88 -3.96 3.19 -5.37
N VAL A 89 -4.04 2.39 -4.31
CA VAL A 89 -4.92 1.22 -4.26
C VAL A 89 -6.39 1.63 -4.31
N ASP A 90 -6.77 2.69 -3.61
CA ASP A 90 -8.14 3.20 -3.64
C ASP A 90 -8.53 3.65 -5.05
N LEU A 91 -7.64 4.38 -5.73
CA LEU A 91 -7.87 4.81 -7.11
C LEU A 91 -7.89 3.62 -8.08
N ALA A 92 -7.05 2.62 -7.86
CA ALA A 92 -7.04 1.42 -8.69
C ALA A 92 -8.39 0.69 -8.64
N ARG A 93 -9.01 0.62 -7.46
CA ARG A 93 -10.33 0.03 -7.30
C ARG A 93 -11.37 0.75 -8.16
N GLU A 94 -11.35 2.08 -8.13
CA GLU A 94 -12.28 2.89 -8.93
C GLU A 94 -12.04 2.71 -10.42
N ILE A 95 -10.79 2.62 -10.85
CA ILE A 95 -10.45 2.39 -12.26
C ILE A 95 -10.94 1.02 -12.72
N ILE A 96 -10.75 -0.01 -11.91
CA ILE A 96 -11.23 -1.36 -12.22
C ILE A 96 -12.75 -1.38 -12.33
N ASP A 97 -13.44 -0.73 -11.40
CA ASP A 97 -14.90 -0.62 -11.43
C ASP A 97 -15.35 0.09 -12.70
N LEU A 98 -14.63 1.13 -13.12
CA LEU A 98 -14.94 1.84 -14.36
C LEU A 98 -14.81 0.91 -15.58
N TYR A 99 -13.76 0.10 -15.66
CA TYR A 99 -13.62 -0.88 -16.73
C TYR A 99 -14.73 -1.90 -16.74
N LYS A 100 -15.21 -2.34 -15.57
CA LYS A 100 -16.34 -3.26 -15.48
C LYS A 100 -17.63 -2.62 -16.02
N VAL A 101 -17.85 -1.35 -15.73
CA VAL A 101 -19.01 -0.60 -16.26
C VAL A 101 -18.92 -0.46 -17.77
N ILE A 102 -17.75 -0.06 -18.28
CA ILE A 102 -17.54 0.10 -19.73
C ILE A 102 -17.77 -1.23 -20.46
N LYS A 103 -17.32 -2.33 -19.90
CA LYS A 103 -17.44 -3.66 -20.49
C LYS A 103 -18.89 -4.09 -20.69
N LYS A 104 -19.83 -3.56 -19.89
CA LYS A 104 -21.27 -3.88 -20.01
C LYS A 104 -21.94 -3.20 -21.20
N TYR A 105 -21.29 -2.19 -21.74
CA TYR A 105 -21.81 -1.41 -22.85
C TYR A 105 -20.93 -1.60 -24.10
#